data_4fbfe856241a6cc328b3a9428a919af6
#
_entry.id   4fbfe856241a6cc328b3a9428a919af6
#
_cell.length_a   1.000
_cell.length_b   1.000
_cell.length_c   1.000
_cell.angle_alpha   90.00
_cell.angle_beta   90.00
_cell.angle_gamma   90.00
#
_symmetry.space_group_name_H-M   'P 1'
#
loop_
_entity.id
_entity.type
_entity.pdbx_description
1 polymer ?
#
loop_
_entity_poly.entity_id
_entity_poly.type
_entity_poly.pdbx_seq_one_letter_code
_entity_poly.pdbx_strand_id
1 'polypeptide(L)'
;MSEVTKVDVLLVGGGIMSATLGTLLSRLDPALRILMVEQLDDVALESSDGWNNAGTGHAGYCELNYTPQAKDGKVSIDRALGINASFEVSLQLWSSLVEDNTLPGPKAFIHPTPHQSFVWGEEDVAFLRQRHALLSAHPLFQDMAYSEDPAQLAEWMPLVMQGRDASLPLAATRVAYGADVDFGALTRHLVSALQQRPDFSLHTGHAVRRLRQRQGRWQVEIACRRSGTHKTVDAGFVFLGAGGGALPLLQKSGIPESRGYGGFPVSGQWLVCTNPEVVRQHHAKVYGKAPLGAPPMSVPHLDTRIINGQPALLFGPYAGFTTRFLKRGSLLDLMASVRRNNLASMLGAGWHNMDLTRYLVGEVLQSHAERVDALRHFYPAARDDEWELATAGQRVQIIKHCPHQGGKLEFGTEIVAAADGSLAALLGASPGASTSVPAMLTVIERCFRDRMQQTAWRQTLQALIPSYGQSLIEDGALLQRVRSHTLHTLGLR
;
A
#
# COMPACT_ATOMS: atom_id res chain seq x y z
N MET A 1 25.14 33.75 4.91
CA MET A 1 24.16 33.03 5.76
C MET A 1 23.17 32.36 4.81
N SER A 2 23.04 31.04 4.82
CA SER A 2 22.03 30.36 4.02
C SER A 2 20.63 30.78 4.49
N GLU A 3 19.78 31.19 3.59
CA GLU A 3 18.39 31.56 3.86
C GLU A 3 17.66 30.37 4.53
N VAL A 4 17.06 30.60 5.69
CA VAL A 4 16.30 29.57 6.43
C VAL A 4 14.83 29.70 6.00
N THR A 5 14.33 28.70 5.29
CA THR A 5 12.92 28.64 4.91
C THR A 5 12.08 28.16 6.10
N LYS A 6 11.13 28.98 6.56
CA LYS A 6 10.20 28.60 7.64
C LYS A 6 8.90 28.05 7.08
N VAL A 7 8.48 26.86 7.55
CA VAL A 7 7.23 26.23 7.18
C VAL A 7 6.51 25.66 8.40
N ASP A 8 5.22 25.44 8.28
CA ASP A 8 4.43 24.84 9.35
C ASP A 8 4.52 23.31 9.27
N VAL A 9 4.53 22.78 8.05
CA VAL A 9 4.60 21.35 7.76
C VAL A 9 5.69 21.05 6.71
N LEU A 10 6.54 20.08 7.00
CA LEU A 10 7.49 19.51 6.04
C LEU A 10 7.09 18.06 5.75
N LEU A 11 6.77 17.76 4.49
CA LEU A 11 6.49 16.42 3.99
C LEU A 11 7.74 15.88 3.29
N VAL A 12 8.30 14.80 3.79
CA VAL A 12 9.52 14.17 3.24
C VAL A 12 9.14 12.92 2.46
N GLY A 13 9.33 12.96 1.15
CA GLY A 13 8.92 11.96 0.17
C GLY A 13 7.64 12.36 -0.56
N GLY A 14 7.65 12.27 -1.89
CA GLY A 14 6.55 12.64 -2.80
C GLY A 14 5.65 11.45 -3.16
N GLY A 15 5.38 10.55 -2.22
CA GLY A 15 4.49 9.40 -2.41
C GLY A 15 3.06 9.68 -1.95
N ILE A 16 2.18 8.68 -2.17
CA ILE A 16 0.74 8.77 -1.88
C ILE A 16 0.44 9.20 -0.43
N MET A 17 1.24 8.77 0.55
CA MET A 17 1.03 9.13 1.95
C MET A 17 1.23 10.63 2.20
N SER A 18 2.34 11.18 1.73
CA SER A 18 2.60 12.61 1.84
C SER A 18 1.60 13.44 1.05
N ALA A 19 1.21 13.00 -0.14
CA ALA A 19 0.20 13.67 -0.96
C ALA A 19 -1.17 13.69 -0.25
N THR A 20 -1.59 12.54 0.32
CA THR A 20 -2.84 12.43 1.09
C THR A 20 -2.81 13.32 2.33
N LEU A 21 -1.70 13.27 3.11
CA LEU A 21 -1.56 14.10 4.31
C LEU A 21 -1.57 15.59 3.99
N GLY A 22 -0.82 16.00 2.96
CA GLY A 22 -0.80 17.38 2.49
C GLY A 22 -2.18 17.87 2.07
N THR A 23 -2.93 17.04 1.35
CA THR A 23 -4.31 17.34 0.94
C THR A 23 -5.22 17.51 2.15
N LEU A 24 -5.23 16.57 3.09
CA LEU A 24 -6.05 16.66 4.30
C LEU A 24 -5.70 17.91 5.12
N LEU A 25 -4.42 18.14 5.42
CA LEU A 25 -3.98 19.30 6.20
C LEU A 25 -4.34 20.63 5.52
N SER A 26 -4.21 20.71 4.20
CA SER A 26 -4.57 21.90 3.46
C SER A 26 -6.08 22.20 3.44
N ARG A 27 -6.91 21.18 3.62
CA ARG A 27 -8.37 21.33 3.79
C ARG A 27 -8.76 21.72 5.21
N LEU A 28 -8.03 21.18 6.18
CA LEU A 28 -8.26 21.43 7.62
C LEU A 28 -7.82 22.84 8.04
N ASP A 29 -6.72 23.32 7.50
CA ASP A 29 -6.20 24.65 7.77
C ASP A 29 -5.54 25.22 6.49
N PRO A 30 -6.29 26.03 5.74
CA PRO A 30 -5.79 26.62 4.49
C PRO A 30 -4.60 27.58 4.65
N ALA A 31 -4.31 28.04 5.86
CA ALA A 31 -3.19 28.95 6.12
C ALA A 31 -1.86 28.23 6.38
N LEU A 32 -1.85 26.90 6.46
CA LEU A 32 -0.62 26.13 6.68
C LEU A 32 0.33 26.24 5.49
N ARG A 33 1.56 26.66 5.77
CA ARG A 33 2.67 26.65 4.81
C ARG A 33 3.26 25.24 4.78
N ILE A 34 3.07 24.56 3.65
CA ILE A 34 3.48 23.16 3.47
C ILE A 34 4.62 23.11 2.45
N LEU A 35 5.74 22.50 2.81
CA LEU A 35 6.80 22.15 1.88
C LEU A 35 6.86 20.64 1.73
N MET A 36 6.82 20.14 0.48
CA MET A 36 7.11 18.76 0.13
C MET A 36 8.51 18.67 -0.47
N VAL A 37 9.31 17.73 0.00
CA VAL A 37 10.67 17.47 -0.48
C VAL A 37 10.76 16.05 -0.99
N GLU A 38 11.09 15.89 -2.29
CA GLU A 38 11.31 14.59 -2.94
C GLU A 38 12.75 14.49 -3.45
N GLN A 39 13.40 13.36 -3.17
CA GLN A 39 14.79 13.14 -3.59
C GLN A 39 14.96 12.83 -5.07
N LEU A 40 13.91 12.32 -5.71
CA LEU A 40 13.90 12.03 -7.14
C LEU A 40 13.46 13.26 -7.94
N ASP A 41 13.55 13.17 -9.26
CA ASP A 41 13.28 14.30 -10.15
C ASP A 41 11.77 14.59 -10.30
N ASP A 42 10.91 13.66 -9.86
CA ASP A 42 9.46 13.83 -9.83
C ASP A 42 8.85 13.03 -8.67
N VAL A 43 7.57 13.27 -8.38
CA VAL A 43 6.79 12.54 -7.36
C VAL A 43 6.33 11.18 -7.87
N ALA A 44 5.96 10.29 -6.96
CA ALA A 44 5.42 8.95 -7.25
C ALA A 44 6.33 8.02 -8.08
N LEU A 45 7.65 8.16 -8.02
CA LEU A 45 8.59 7.34 -8.81
C LEU A 45 9.13 6.09 -8.08
N GLU A 46 8.74 5.87 -6.82
CA GLU A 46 9.10 4.68 -6.04
C GLU A 46 7.85 3.81 -5.77
N SER A 47 7.53 3.47 -4.54
CA SER A 47 6.44 2.53 -4.20
C SER A 47 5.05 2.95 -4.73
N SER A 48 4.80 4.24 -4.96
CA SER A 48 3.54 4.75 -5.50
C SER A 48 3.44 4.64 -7.02
N ASP A 49 4.54 4.46 -7.75
CA ASP A 49 4.51 4.26 -9.20
C ASP A 49 3.61 3.08 -9.58
N GLY A 50 2.82 3.22 -10.64
CA GLY A 50 1.84 2.22 -11.07
C GLY A 50 2.45 0.84 -11.36
N TRP A 51 3.71 0.78 -11.82
CA TRP A 51 4.43 -0.46 -12.08
C TRP A 51 5.10 -1.06 -10.83
N ASN A 52 5.17 -0.32 -9.74
CA ASN A 52 5.83 -0.75 -8.52
C ASN A 52 4.89 -1.37 -7.48
N ASN A 53 3.59 -1.46 -7.78
CA ASN A 53 2.57 -2.05 -6.91
C ASN A 53 1.48 -2.76 -7.73
N ALA A 54 0.68 -3.58 -7.07
CA ALA A 54 -0.41 -4.32 -7.70
C ALA A 54 -1.63 -3.44 -8.06
N GLY A 55 -1.69 -2.20 -7.60
CA GLY A 55 -2.83 -1.30 -7.82
C GLY A 55 -4.16 -1.82 -7.27
N THR A 56 -4.14 -2.85 -6.44
CA THR A 56 -5.35 -3.40 -5.88
C THR A 56 -5.96 -2.43 -4.90
N GLY A 57 -7.21 -2.06 -5.12
CA GLY A 57 -8.02 -1.39 -4.11
C GLY A 57 -8.33 -2.39 -2.99
N HIS A 58 -7.37 -2.56 -2.06
CA HIS A 58 -7.44 -3.59 -1.03
C HIS A 58 -8.66 -3.44 -0.12
N ALA A 59 -9.73 -4.12 -0.48
CA ALA A 59 -10.97 -4.19 0.28
C ALA A 59 -11.19 -5.57 0.96
N GLY A 60 -10.15 -6.41 1.00
CA GLY A 60 -10.23 -7.75 1.57
C GLY A 60 -11.08 -8.73 0.76
N TYR A 61 -11.45 -8.38 -0.48
CA TYR A 61 -12.32 -9.20 -1.31
C TYR A 61 -11.62 -10.46 -1.82
N CYS A 62 -10.39 -10.34 -2.31
CA CYS A 62 -9.67 -11.41 -2.96
C CYS A 62 -8.51 -12.01 -2.13
N GLU A 63 -8.01 -11.30 -1.12
CA GLU A 63 -6.83 -11.74 -0.36
C GLU A 63 -7.20 -12.76 0.73
N LEU A 64 -6.86 -14.01 0.51
CA LEU A 64 -7.18 -15.11 1.41
C LEU A 64 -6.43 -15.06 2.75
N ASN A 65 -5.25 -14.43 2.79
CA ASN A 65 -4.45 -14.26 4.00
C ASN A 65 -5.04 -13.25 5.02
N TYR A 66 -6.09 -12.52 4.65
CA TYR A 66 -6.84 -11.67 5.59
C TYR A 66 -7.92 -12.46 6.37
N THR A 67 -8.12 -13.71 6.01
CA THR A 67 -9.04 -14.63 6.67
C THR A 67 -8.32 -15.91 7.08
N PRO A 68 -7.36 -15.83 8.05
CA PRO A 68 -6.58 -16.98 8.44
C PRO A 68 -7.44 -18.08 9.04
N GLN A 69 -7.11 -19.32 8.71
CA GLN A 69 -7.71 -20.50 9.31
C GLN A 69 -6.83 -20.98 10.47
N ALA A 70 -7.43 -21.13 11.63
CA ALA A 70 -6.76 -21.67 12.80
C ALA A 70 -6.60 -23.20 12.69
N LYS A 71 -5.78 -23.80 13.55
CA LYS A 71 -5.54 -25.25 13.56
C LYS A 71 -6.81 -26.08 13.84
N ASP A 72 -7.79 -25.50 14.49
CA ASP A 72 -9.11 -26.13 14.76
C ASP A 72 -10.08 -25.99 13.57
N GLY A 73 -9.62 -25.43 12.44
CA GLY A 73 -10.40 -25.23 11.22
C GLY A 73 -11.24 -23.95 11.18
N LYS A 74 -11.27 -23.16 12.26
CA LYS A 74 -12.04 -21.89 12.27
C LYS A 74 -11.36 -20.83 11.45
N VAL A 75 -12.16 -20.12 10.64
CA VAL A 75 -11.72 -18.97 9.83
C VAL A 75 -12.08 -17.67 10.57
N SER A 76 -11.10 -16.79 10.80
CA SER A 76 -11.34 -15.42 11.32
C SER A 76 -11.52 -14.45 10.17
N ILE A 77 -12.50 -13.56 10.28
CA ILE A 77 -12.80 -12.52 9.27
C ILE A 77 -12.48 -11.09 9.74
N ASP A 78 -12.10 -10.89 11.00
CA ASP A 78 -11.96 -9.56 11.60
C ASP A 78 -10.98 -8.66 10.84
N ARG A 79 -9.87 -9.25 10.39
CA ARG A 79 -8.87 -8.50 9.61
C ARG A 79 -9.42 -8.06 8.26
N ALA A 80 -10.20 -8.90 7.59
CA ALA A 80 -10.84 -8.57 6.31
C ALA A 80 -11.86 -7.43 6.50
N LEU A 81 -12.67 -7.47 7.57
CA LEU A 81 -13.61 -6.41 7.91
C LEU A 81 -12.90 -5.08 8.13
N GLY A 82 -11.83 -5.06 8.93
CA GLY A 82 -11.06 -3.84 9.21
C GLY A 82 -10.40 -3.24 7.97
N ILE A 83 -9.88 -4.08 7.08
CA ILE A 83 -9.26 -3.62 5.82
C ILE A 83 -10.32 -3.08 4.86
N ASN A 84 -11.48 -3.74 4.75
CA ASN A 84 -12.57 -3.25 3.94
C ASN A 84 -13.04 -1.88 4.41
N ALA A 85 -13.36 -1.74 5.69
CA ALA A 85 -13.76 -0.46 6.28
C ALA A 85 -12.73 0.65 6.05
N SER A 86 -11.44 0.32 6.14
CA SER A 86 -10.33 1.26 5.86
C SER A 86 -10.29 1.72 4.41
N PHE A 87 -10.56 0.83 3.47
CA PHE A 87 -10.62 1.19 2.05
C PHE A 87 -11.85 2.04 1.73
N GLU A 88 -13.01 1.74 2.32
CA GLU A 88 -14.23 2.56 2.22
C GLU A 88 -13.98 4.02 2.68
N VAL A 89 -13.16 4.23 3.70
CA VAL A 89 -12.74 5.58 4.14
C VAL A 89 -11.92 6.28 3.05
N SER A 90 -11.04 5.56 2.36
CA SER A 90 -10.25 6.12 1.26
C SER A 90 -11.13 6.51 0.06
N LEU A 91 -12.10 5.66 -0.30
CA LEU A 91 -13.05 5.95 -1.37
C LEU A 91 -13.88 7.20 -1.08
N GLN A 92 -14.29 7.44 0.18
CA GLN A 92 -15.03 8.63 0.56
C GLN A 92 -14.23 9.92 0.31
N LEU A 93 -12.96 9.97 0.75
CA LEU A 93 -12.13 11.14 0.47
C LEU A 93 -11.95 11.36 -1.04
N TRP A 94 -11.64 10.30 -1.78
CA TRP A 94 -11.43 10.43 -3.24
C TRP A 94 -12.70 10.88 -3.94
N SER A 95 -13.88 10.39 -3.53
CA SER A 95 -15.17 10.84 -4.07
C SER A 95 -15.39 12.33 -3.82
N SER A 96 -15.19 12.78 -2.59
CA SER A 96 -15.33 14.20 -2.24
C SER A 96 -14.38 15.11 -3.05
N LEU A 97 -13.14 14.65 -3.30
CA LEU A 97 -12.17 15.37 -4.10
C LEU A 97 -12.48 15.36 -5.61
N VAL A 98 -13.16 14.35 -6.12
CA VAL A 98 -13.68 14.33 -7.50
C VAL A 98 -14.86 15.29 -7.64
N GLU A 99 -15.79 15.26 -6.69
CA GLU A 99 -17.00 16.10 -6.70
C GLU A 99 -16.69 17.61 -6.62
N ASP A 100 -15.67 18.00 -5.86
CA ASP A 100 -15.26 19.40 -5.77
C ASP A 100 -14.21 19.79 -6.83
N ASN A 101 -13.92 18.93 -7.80
CA ASN A 101 -12.97 19.10 -8.88
C ASN A 101 -11.50 19.29 -8.44
N THR A 102 -11.15 18.87 -7.23
CA THR A 102 -9.73 18.79 -6.78
C THR A 102 -8.99 17.67 -7.49
N LEU A 103 -9.65 16.54 -7.69
CA LEU A 103 -9.19 15.46 -8.55
C LEU A 103 -9.92 15.52 -9.89
N PRO A 104 -9.26 15.06 -10.98
CA PRO A 104 -9.95 14.85 -12.26
C PRO A 104 -10.98 13.74 -12.15
N GLY A 105 -11.75 13.52 -13.22
CA GLY A 105 -12.69 12.41 -13.30
C GLY A 105 -12.04 11.07 -12.94
N PRO A 106 -12.78 10.15 -12.30
CA PRO A 106 -12.21 8.96 -11.66
C PRO A 106 -11.39 8.06 -12.60
N LYS A 107 -11.74 7.98 -13.88
CA LYS A 107 -10.99 7.22 -14.91
C LYS A 107 -9.52 7.64 -15.06
N ALA A 108 -9.11 8.77 -14.48
CA ALA A 108 -7.71 9.18 -14.47
C ALA A 108 -6.85 8.38 -13.47
N PHE A 109 -7.46 7.66 -12.51
CA PHE A 109 -6.69 6.99 -11.45
C PHE A 109 -7.35 5.72 -10.86
N ILE A 110 -8.66 5.46 -11.08
CA ILE A 110 -9.35 4.29 -10.54
C ILE A 110 -10.28 3.68 -11.59
N HIS A 111 -10.28 2.35 -11.67
CA HIS A 111 -11.02 1.61 -12.69
C HIS A 111 -11.77 0.43 -12.07
N PRO A 112 -13.05 0.19 -12.45
CA PRO A 112 -13.78 -0.98 -12.02
C PRO A 112 -13.06 -2.24 -12.52
N THR A 113 -12.68 -3.10 -11.59
CA THR A 113 -11.96 -4.34 -11.89
C THR A 113 -12.41 -5.38 -10.88
N PRO A 114 -13.17 -6.41 -11.26
CA PRO A 114 -13.64 -7.42 -10.35
C PRO A 114 -12.52 -8.05 -9.53
N HIS A 115 -12.74 -8.21 -8.22
CA HIS A 115 -11.83 -8.92 -7.33
C HIS A 115 -12.32 -10.33 -7.10
N GLN A 116 -11.44 -11.30 -7.29
CA GLN A 116 -11.74 -12.73 -7.22
C GLN A 116 -10.69 -13.45 -6.39
N SER A 117 -11.13 -14.39 -5.54
CA SER A 117 -10.25 -15.42 -4.99
C SER A 117 -10.48 -16.69 -5.79
N PHE A 118 -9.43 -17.41 -6.13
CA PHE A 118 -9.51 -18.67 -6.86
C PHE A 118 -8.67 -19.74 -6.19
N VAL A 119 -9.25 -20.91 -6.00
CA VAL A 119 -8.59 -22.06 -5.39
C VAL A 119 -8.95 -23.35 -6.13
N TRP A 120 -8.13 -24.40 -5.93
CA TRP A 120 -8.34 -25.75 -6.42
C TRP A 120 -7.94 -26.80 -5.39
N GLY A 121 -8.53 -27.98 -5.50
CA GLY A 121 -8.39 -29.06 -4.56
C GLY A 121 -9.41 -29.00 -3.40
N GLU A 122 -9.78 -30.17 -2.88
CA GLU A 122 -10.89 -30.32 -1.93
C GLU A 122 -10.74 -29.48 -0.67
N GLU A 123 -9.54 -29.45 -0.07
CA GLU A 123 -9.28 -28.70 1.15
C GLU A 123 -9.44 -27.21 0.97
N ASP A 124 -8.89 -26.65 -0.13
CA ASP A 124 -8.92 -25.22 -0.41
C ASP A 124 -10.32 -24.77 -0.86
N VAL A 125 -11.06 -25.62 -1.56
CA VAL A 125 -12.48 -25.38 -1.90
C VAL A 125 -13.32 -25.36 -0.64
N ALA A 126 -13.14 -26.29 0.29
CA ALA A 126 -13.84 -26.29 1.57
C ALA A 126 -13.53 -25.04 2.40
N PHE A 127 -12.27 -24.61 2.45
CA PHE A 127 -11.85 -23.37 3.09
C PHE A 127 -12.53 -22.13 2.45
N LEU A 128 -12.52 -22.04 1.12
CA LEU A 128 -13.10 -20.88 0.42
C LEU A 128 -14.63 -20.80 0.61
N ARG A 129 -15.31 -21.95 0.63
CA ARG A 129 -16.75 -22.05 0.93
C ARG A 129 -17.08 -21.55 2.33
N GLN A 130 -16.30 -21.96 3.34
CA GLN A 130 -16.45 -21.48 4.72
C GLN A 130 -16.18 -19.99 4.83
N ARG A 131 -15.09 -19.50 4.20
CA ARG A 131 -14.76 -18.08 4.14
C ARG A 131 -15.91 -17.27 3.53
N HIS A 132 -16.43 -17.70 2.39
CA HIS A 132 -17.54 -17.03 1.74
C HIS A 132 -18.77 -16.96 2.65
N ALA A 133 -19.18 -18.08 3.27
CA ALA A 133 -20.34 -18.11 4.16
C ALA A 133 -20.22 -17.12 5.33
N LEU A 134 -19.01 -16.98 5.90
CA LEU A 134 -18.78 -16.04 6.99
C LEU A 134 -18.76 -14.58 6.52
N LEU A 135 -18.07 -14.29 5.42
CA LEU A 135 -17.94 -12.93 4.90
C LEU A 135 -19.28 -12.40 4.35
N SER A 136 -19.98 -13.18 3.52
CA SER A 136 -21.24 -12.76 2.88
C SER A 136 -22.39 -12.51 3.87
N ALA A 137 -22.30 -13.05 5.08
CA ALA A 137 -23.22 -12.74 6.17
C ALA A 137 -23.02 -11.32 6.74
N HIS A 138 -21.90 -10.65 6.43
CA HIS A 138 -21.61 -9.31 6.92
C HIS A 138 -21.90 -8.25 5.84
N PRO A 139 -22.52 -7.09 6.17
CA PRO A 139 -22.85 -6.04 5.20
C PRO A 139 -21.70 -5.57 4.32
N LEU A 140 -20.46 -5.58 4.81
CA LEU A 140 -19.27 -5.21 4.03
C LEU A 140 -19.00 -6.14 2.84
N PHE A 141 -19.50 -7.39 2.88
CA PHE A 141 -19.21 -8.43 1.88
C PHE A 141 -20.49 -9.10 1.33
N GLN A 142 -21.68 -8.58 1.62
CA GLN A 142 -22.95 -9.19 1.24
C GLN A 142 -23.12 -9.44 -0.26
N ASP A 143 -22.46 -8.63 -1.11
CA ASP A 143 -22.52 -8.76 -2.58
C ASP A 143 -21.43 -9.73 -3.12
N MET A 144 -20.71 -10.44 -2.27
CA MET A 144 -19.71 -11.43 -2.69
C MET A 144 -20.40 -12.67 -3.22
N ALA A 145 -20.18 -12.95 -4.51
CA ALA A 145 -20.63 -14.20 -5.13
C ALA A 145 -19.63 -15.33 -4.89
N TYR A 146 -20.14 -16.57 -4.96
CA TYR A 146 -19.35 -17.81 -4.87
C TYR A 146 -19.80 -18.79 -5.95
N SER A 147 -18.86 -19.50 -6.56
CA SER A 147 -19.17 -20.57 -7.53
C SER A 147 -18.14 -21.69 -7.49
N GLU A 148 -18.62 -22.92 -7.74
CA GLU A 148 -17.84 -24.12 -8.03
C GLU A 148 -18.12 -24.63 -9.47
N ASP A 149 -18.99 -23.94 -10.22
CA ASP A 149 -19.36 -24.29 -11.58
C ASP A 149 -18.27 -23.86 -12.57
N PRO A 150 -17.59 -24.79 -13.25
CA PRO A 150 -16.54 -24.48 -14.22
C PRO A 150 -16.99 -23.53 -15.34
N ALA A 151 -18.26 -23.62 -15.77
CA ALA A 151 -18.79 -22.74 -16.82
C ALA A 151 -18.87 -21.29 -16.34
N GLN A 152 -19.38 -21.07 -15.12
CA GLN A 152 -19.40 -19.74 -14.52
C GLN A 152 -18.00 -19.21 -14.20
N LEU A 153 -17.07 -20.07 -13.75
CA LEU A 153 -15.68 -19.68 -13.54
C LEU A 153 -15.01 -19.25 -14.85
N ALA A 154 -15.33 -19.91 -15.97
CA ALA A 154 -14.83 -19.52 -17.28
C ALA A 154 -15.36 -18.15 -17.75
N GLU A 155 -16.59 -17.78 -17.39
CA GLU A 155 -17.12 -16.42 -17.64
C GLU A 155 -16.39 -15.37 -16.76
N TRP A 156 -16.11 -15.70 -15.51
CA TRP A 156 -15.49 -14.77 -14.57
C TRP A 156 -14.01 -14.52 -14.84
N MET A 157 -13.27 -15.55 -15.28
CA MET A 157 -11.82 -15.53 -15.47
C MET A 157 -11.38 -16.44 -16.63
N PRO A 158 -11.67 -16.04 -17.90
CA PRO A 158 -11.45 -16.88 -19.07
C PRO A 158 -10.02 -17.43 -19.19
N LEU A 159 -8.99 -16.59 -19.01
CA LEU A 159 -7.59 -17.04 -19.10
C LEU A 159 -7.24 -18.08 -18.02
N VAL A 160 -7.74 -17.91 -16.79
CA VAL A 160 -7.47 -18.82 -15.68
C VAL A 160 -8.09 -20.20 -15.93
N MET A 161 -9.21 -20.24 -16.64
CA MET A 161 -9.93 -21.48 -16.94
C MET A 161 -9.53 -22.10 -18.29
N GLN A 162 -8.83 -21.37 -19.15
CA GLN A 162 -8.40 -21.87 -20.46
C GLN A 162 -7.41 -23.03 -20.32
N GLY A 163 -7.79 -24.20 -20.80
CA GLY A 163 -6.99 -25.43 -20.73
C GLY A 163 -6.92 -26.07 -19.34
N ARG A 164 -7.73 -25.60 -18.38
CA ARG A 164 -7.79 -26.17 -17.04
C ARG A 164 -8.61 -27.45 -17.01
N ASP A 165 -8.15 -28.44 -16.25
CA ASP A 165 -8.89 -29.66 -16.00
C ASP A 165 -10.12 -29.39 -15.12
N ALA A 166 -11.31 -29.48 -15.74
CA ALA A 166 -12.58 -29.25 -15.07
C ALA A 166 -13.01 -30.42 -14.13
N SER A 167 -12.30 -31.54 -14.12
CA SER A 167 -12.55 -32.65 -13.20
C SER A 167 -12.01 -32.38 -11.79
N LEU A 168 -11.10 -31.43 -11.65
CA LEU A 168 -10.57 -31.02 -10.35
C LEU A 168 -11.61 -30.18 -9.60
N PRO A 169 -11.72 -30.34 -8.26
CA PRO A 169 -12.49 -29.43 -7.45
C PRO A 169 -11.95 -27.98 -7.59
N LEU A 170 -12.79 -27.06 -8.02
CA LEU A 170 -12.47 -25.64 -8.26
C LEU A 170 -13.47 -24.78 -7.53
N ALA A 171 -13.04 -23.62 -7.01
CA ALA A 171 -13.96 -22.63 -6.49
C ALA A 171 -13.39 -21.22 -6.62
N ALA A 172 -14.29 -20.25 -6.80
CA ALA A 172 -13.96 -18.83 -6.72
C ALA A 172 -14.99 -18.03 -5.96
N THR A 173 -14.52 -16.92 -5.38
CA THR A 173 -15.40 -15.82 -4.96
C THR A 173 -15.21 -14.63 -5.89
N ARG A 174 -16.24 -13.77 -6.02
CA ARG A 174 -16.19 -12.57 -6.87
C ARG A 174 -16.95 -11.41 -6.23
N VAL A 175 -16.31 -10.23 -6.24
CA VAL A 175 -16.97 -8.94 -6.02
C VAL A 175 -16.80 -8.12 -7.28
N ALA A 176 -17.91 -7.76 -7.92
CA ALA A 176 -17.92 -7.16 -9.25
C ALA A 176 -17.36 -5.72 -9.27
N TYR A 177 -17.57 -4.96 -8.19
CA TYR A 177 -17.12 -3.57 -8.04
C TYR A 177 -15.76 -3.43 -7.33
N GLY A 178 -14.90 -4.44 -7.43
CA GLY A 178 -13.50 -4.29 -7.08
C GLY A 178 -12.82 -3.20 -7.93
N ALA A 179 -11.66 -2.71 -7.49
CA ALA A 179 -11.00 -1.60 -8.15
C ALA A 179 -9.52 -1.87 -8.43
N ASP A 180 -9.08 -1.48 -9.63
CA ASP A 180 -7.68 -1.19 -9.92
C ASP A 180 -7.42 0.30 -9.72
N VAL A 181 -6.38 0.65 -8.97
CA VAL A 181 -6.00 2.03 -8.66
C VAL A 181 -4.59 2.30 -9.20
N ASP A 182 -4.46 3.28 -10.08
CA ASP A 182 -3.16 3.86 -10.43
C ASP A 182 -2.76 4.86 -9.33
N PHE A 183 -2.09 4.34 -8.28
CA PHE A 183 -1.63 5.17 -7.17
C PHE A 183 -0.59 6.22 -7.60
N GLY A 184 0.12 5.97 -8.70
CA GLY A 184 1.03 6.93 -9.28
C GLY A 184 0.29 8.14 -9.86
N ALA A 185 -0.74 7.88 -10.66
CA ALA A 185 -1.61 8.93 -11.21
C ALA A 185 -2.33 9.69 -10.09
N LEU A 186 -2.95 8.97 -9.13
CA LEU A 186 -3.60 9.59 -7.98
C LEU A 186 -2.65 10.51 -7.19
N THR A 187 -1.42 10.05 -6.93
CA THR A 187 -0.41 10.86 -6.22
C THR A 187 -0.06 12.13 -6.99
N ARG A 188 0.18 12.01 -8.30
CA ARG A 188 0.49 13.17 -9.16
C ARG A 188 -0.66 14.16 -9.19
N HIS A 189 -1.91 13.71 -9.28
CA HIS A 189 -3.08 14.57 -9.25
C HIS A 189 -3.26 15.30 -7.92
N LEU A 190 -3.09 14.61 -6.80
CA LEU A 190 -3.12 15.24 -5.47
C LEU A 190 -2.03 16.29 -5.31
N VAL A 191 -0.80 15.99 -5.74
CA VAL A 191 0.31 16.95 -5.65
C VAL A 191 0.10 18.12 -6.62
N SER A 192 -0.42 17.88 -7.82
CA SER A 192 -0.75 18.94 -8.76
C SER A 192 -1.82 19.91 -8.19
N ALA A 193 -2.85 19.37 -7.53
CA ALA A 193 -3.85 20.18 -6.84
C ALA A 193 -3.23 21.01 -5.69
N LEU A 194 -2.32 20.41 -4.92
CA LEU A 194 -1.59 21.14 -3.87
C LEU A 194 -0.74 22.28 -4.44
N GLN A 195 -0.10 22.08 -5.58
CA GLN A 195 0.74 23.10 -6.25
C GLN A 195 -0.05 24.34 -6.75
N GLN A 196 -1.37 24.24 -6.87
CA GLN A 196 -2.22 25.41 -7.16
C GLN A 196 -2.39 26.35 -5.96
N ARG A 197 -1.93 25.94 -4.78
CA ARG A 197 -2.05 26.72 -3.54
C ARG A 197 -0.82 27.61 -3.33
N PRO A 198 -1.00 28.87 -2.94
CA PRO A 198 0.13 29.78 -2.72
C PRO A 198 1.04 29.36 -1.55
N ASP A 199 0.49 28.68 -0.55
CA ASP A 199 1.22 28.24 0.66
C ASP A 199 1.77 26.80 0.55
N PHE A 200 1.78 26.20 -0.64
CA PHE A 200 2.42 24.92 -0.90
C PHE A 200 3.64 25.08 -1.81
N SER A 201 4.71 24.39 -1.47
CA SER A 201 5.90 24.31 -2.31
C SER A 201 6.37 22.86 -2.47
N LEU A 202 6.84 22.51 -3.66
CA LEU A 202 7.43 21.21 -3.98
C LEU A 202 8.89 21.39 -4.41
N HIS A 203 9.81 20.70 -3.73
CA HIS A 203 11.21 20.63 -4.12
C HIS A 203 11.56 19.19 -4.51
N THR A 204 11.60 18.90 -5.81
CA THR A 204 12.13 17.63 -6.36
C THR A 204 13.65 17.69 -6.48
N GLY A 205 14.31 16.52 -6.59
CA GLY A 205 15.76 16.42 -6.64
C GLY A 205 16.46 16.84 -5.34
N HIS A 206 15.76 16.88 -4.21
CA HIS A 206 16.29 17.32 -2.92
C HIS A 206 16.19 16.21 -1.87
N ALA A 207 17.33 15.85 -1.28
CA ALA A 207 17.41 14.81 -0.27
C ALA A 207 17.60 15.40 1.14
N VAL A 208 16.83 14.89 2.11
CA VAL A 208 17.03 15.23 3.53
C VAL A 208 18.33 14.58 4.03
N ARG A 209 19.23 15.38 4.60
CA ARG A 209 20.53 14.96 5.13
C ARG A 209 20.54 14.85 6.64
N ARG A 210 20.00 15.86 7.33
CA ARG A 210 19.96 15.94 8.80
C ARG A 210 18.62 16.45 9.28
N LEU A 211 18.20 15.96 10.45
CA LEU A 211 17.05 16.43 11.19
C LEU A 211 17.48 16.66 12.64
N ARG A 212 17.19 17.82 13.19
CA ARG A 212 17.48 18.14 14.59
C ARG A 212 16.36 19.01 15.14
N GLN A 213 15.82 18.63 16.29
CA GLN A 213 14.87 19.46 16.99
C GLN A 213 15.58 20.53 17.81
N ARG A 214 15.16 21.77 17.69
CA ARG A 214 15.65 22.93 18.46
C ARG A 214 14.48 23.85 18.79
N GLN A 215 14.34 24.22 20.05
CA GLN A 215 13.29 25.13 20.51
C GLN A 215 11.87 24.73 20.04
N GLY A 216 11.55 23.44 20.10
CA GLY A 216 10.25 22.90 19.69
C GLY A 216 10.02 22.83 18.17
N ARG A 217 11.00 23.16 17.32
CA ARG A 217 10.91 23.09 15.87
C ARG A 217 12.02 22.23 15.28
N TRP A 218 11.82 21.75 14.08
CA TRP A 218 12.76 20.89 13.36
C TRP A 218 13.63 21.70 12.39
N GLN A 219 14.93 21.71 12.61
CA GLN A 219 15.89 22.18 11.64
C GLN A 219 16.28 21.02 10.73
N VAL A 220 15.84 21.08 9.48
CA VAL A 220 16.05 20.04 8.48
C VAL A 220 16.97 20.55 7.39
N GLU A 221 18.13 19.91 7.25
CA GLU A 221 19.07 20.18 6.18
C GLU A 221 18.68 19.37 4.94
N ILE A 222 18.39 20.05 3.85
CA ILE A 222 18.11 19.45 2.53
C ILE A 222 19.25 19.77 1.58
N ALA A 223 19.62 18.81 0.74
CA ALA A 223 20.65 18.97 -0.29
C ALA A 223 20.07 18.74 -1.69
N CYS A 224 20.29 19.69 -2.59
CA CYS A 224 19.99 19.51 -4.00
C CYS A 224 20.95 18.44 -4.59
N ARG A 225 20.42 17.40 -5.19
CA ARG A 225 21.22 16.30 -5.74
C ARG A 225 21.99 16.68 -7.00
N ARG A 226 21.51 17.69 -7.73
CA ARG A 226 22.14 18.17 -8.96
C ARG A 226 23.29 19.14 -8.68
N SER A 227 23.05 20.15 -7.84
CA SER A 227 24.02 21.22 -7.57
C SER A 227 24.89 20.97 -6.33
N GLY A 228 24.50 20.03 -5.47
CA GLY A 228 25.14 19.84 -4.16
C GLY A 228 24.87 20.95 -3.15
N THR A 229 24.05 21.97 -3.50
CA THR A 229 23.74 23.06 -2.59
C THR A 229 22.89 22.63 -1.43
N HIS A 230 23.14 23.19 -0.25
CA HIS A 230 22.41 22.89 0.98
C HIS A 230 21.52 24.05 1.37
N LYS A 231 20.33 23.72 1.85
CA LYS A 231 19.38 24.68 2.44
C LYS A 231 18.90 24.15 3.80
N THR A 232 18.53 25.05 4.70
CA THR A 232 17.94 24.69 5.98
C THR A 232 16.46 25.05 5.97
N VAL A 233 15.63 24.09 6.34
CA VAL A 233 14.19 24.28 6.55
C VAL A 233 13.91 24.22 8.05
N ASP A 234 13.19 25.21 8.57
CA ASP A 234 12.69 25.27 9.93
C ASP A 234 11.20 24.92 9.92
N ALA A 235 10.86 23.70 10.37
CA ALA A 235 9.52 23.14 10.29
C ALA A 235 8.87 22.98 11.67
N GLY A 236 7.58 23.27 11.79
CA GLY A 236 6.79 23.00 12.99
C GLY A 236 6.51 21.51 13.17
N PHE A 237 6.15 20.85 12.09
CA PHE A 237 5.88 19.42 12.02
C PHE A 237 6.61 18.79 10.83
N VAL A 238 7.10 17.56 11.01
CA VAL A 238 7.76 16.78 9.95
C VAL A 238 7.07 15.43 9.78
N PHE A 239 6.67 15.12 8.53
CA PHE A 239 6.21 13.78 8.17
C PHE A 239 7.25 13.07 7.31
N LEU A 240 7.67 11.88 7.74
CA LEU A 240 8.60 11.02 7.01
C LEU A 240 7.81 9.96 6.21
N GLY A 241 7.33 10.38 5.03
CA GLY A 241 6.58 9.56 4.08
C GLY A 241 7.46 9.00 2.95
N ALA A 242 8.73 8.72 3.24
CA ALA A 242 9.76 8.36 2.25
C ALA A 242 9.82 6.86 1.92
N GLY A 243 8.72 6.10 2.11
CA GLY A 243 8.69 4.66 1.87
C GLY A 243 9.81 3.93 2.63
N GLY A 244 10.58 3.07 1.96
CA GLY A 244 11.73 2.40 2.57
C GLY A 244 12.80 3.35 3.14
N GLY A 245 12.89 4.57 2.62
CA GLY A 245 13.78 5.62 3.13
C GLY A 245 13.33 6.26 4.46
N ALA A 246 12.10 5.99 4.92
CA ALA A 246 11.59 6.57 6.16
C ALA A 246 12.35 6.07 7.41
N LEU A 247 12.71 4.78 7.46
CA LEU A 247 13.43 4.20 8.60
C LEU A 247 14.81 4.88 8.84
N PRO A 248 15.71 5.03 7.85
CA PRO A 248 16.96 5.76 8.05
C PRO A 248 16.77 7.22 8.48
N LEU A 249 15.73 7.90 8.01
CA LEU A 249 15.42 9.26 8.39
C LEU A 249 14.89 9.32 9.84
N LEU A 250 14.01 8.38 10.20
CA LEU A 250 13.53 8.24 11.58
C LEU A 250 14.67 8.00 12.55
N GLN A 251 15.63 7.14 12.21
CA GLN A 251 16.84 6.92 13.00
C GLN A 251 17.70 8.19 13.14
N LYS A 252 17.77 9.03 12.09
CA LYS A 252 18.49 10.30 12.11
C LYS A 252 17.80 11.38 12.94
N SER A 253 16.48 11.31 13.12
CA SER A 253 15.74 12.27 13.93
C SER A 253 16.14 12.23 15.40
N GLY A 254 16.55 11.04 15.87
CA GLY A 254 17.00 10.84 17.25
C GLY A 254 15.87 10.83 18.29
N ILE A 255 14.60 10.82 17.88
CA ILE A 255 13.48 10.70 18.84
C ILE A 255 13.56 9.37 19.59
N PRO A 256 13.18 9.34 20.88
CA PRO A 256 13.23 8.12 21.69
C PRO A 256 12.43 6.95 21.08
N GLU A 257 11.30 7.26 20.47
CA GLU A 257 10.38 6.30 19.83
C GLU A 257 11.00 5.58 18.62
N SER A 258 12.11 6.10 18.06
CA SER A 258 12.82 5.46 16.95
C SER A 258 13.69 4.27 17.36
N ARG A 259 13.90 4.05 18.67
CA ARG A 259 14.84 3.05 19.17
C ARG A 259 14.34 1.62 18.95
N GLY A 260 15.27 0.73 18.58
CA GLY A 260 14.98 -0.69 18.41
C GLY A 260 14.34 -1.06 17.06
N TYR A 261 13.96 -0.08 16.23
CA TYR A 261 13.45 -0.35 14.89
C TYR A 261 14.58 -0.72 13.94
N GLY A 262 14.35 -1.80 13.17
CA GLY A 262 15.14 -2.23 12.04
C GLY A 262 14.27 -2.46 10.81
N GLY A 263 14.90 -2.73 9.69
CA GLY A 263 14.20 -3.02 8.44
C GLY A 263 14.71 -4.31 7.80
N PHE A 264 13.77 -5.10 7.28
CA PHE A 264 14.04 -6.27 6.45
C PHE A 264 13.53 -5.99 5.04
N PRO A 265 14.42 -5.64 4.10
CA PRO A 265 14.03 -5.27 2.75
C PRO A 265 13.70 -6.50 1.91
N VAL A 266 12.61 -6.40 1.16
CA VAL A 266 12.14 -7.43 0.22
C VAL A 266 11.89 -6.77 -1.12
N SER A 267 12.47 -7.29 -2.18
CA SER A 267 12.15 -6.89 -3.55
C SER A 267 10.89 -7.59 -4.04
N GLY A 268 10.21 -6.99 -4.99
CA GLY A 268 9.15 -7.62 -5.75
C GLY A 268 9.51 -7.66 -7.23
N GLN A 269 9.05 -8.69 -7.91
CA GLN A 269 9.13 -8.82 -9.36
C GLN A 269 7.76 -9.30 -9.89
N TRP A 270 7.46 -8.94 -11.12
CA TRP A 270 6.25 -9.33 -11.83
C TRP A 270 6.61 -9.95 -13.18
N LEU A 271 5.85 -10.93 -13.59
CA LEU A 271 5.68 -11.19 -15.02
C LEU A 271 4.63 -10.20 -15.56
N VAL A 272 4.97 -9.49 -16.60
CA VAL A 272 4.13 -8.47 -17.24
C VAL A 272 3.79 -8.92 -18.66
N CYS A 273 2.52 -8.88 -19.02
CA CYS A 273 2.06 -9.05 -20.39
C CYS A 273 1.36 -7.78 -20.87
N THR A 274 1.81 -7.26 -22.00
CA THR A 274 1.21 -6.11 -22.69
C THR A 274 0.64 -6.48 -24.07
N ASN A 275 0.65 -7.78 -24.44
CA ASN A 275 0.05 -8.26 -25.66
C ASN A 275 -1.47 -8.02 -25.65
N PRO A 276 -2.02 -7.16 -26.54
CA PRO A 276 -3.44 -6.81 -26.52
C PRO A 276 -4.37 -8.01 -26.69
N GLU A 277 -3.93 -9.05 -27.42
CA GLU A 277 -4.73 -10.26 -27.66
C GLU A 277 -4.94 -11.05 -26.35
N VAL A 278 -3.94 -11.09 -25.47
CA VAL A 278 -4.02 -11.74 -24.16
C VAL A 278 -4.72 -10.83 -23.14
N VAL A 279 -4.32 -9.55 -23.08
CA VAL A 279 -4.85 -8.58 -22.13
C VAL A 279 -6.37 -8.43 -22.22
N ARG A 280 -6.94 -8.41 -23.44
CA ARG A 280 -8.39 -8.29 -23.65
C ARG A 280 -9.21 -9.45 -23.07
N GLN A 281 -8.59 -10.60 -22.85
CA GLN A 281 -9.27 -11.81 -22.37
C GLN A 281 -9.35 -11.88 -20.84
N HIS A 282 -8.74 -10.92 -20.12
CA HIS A 282 -8.75 -10.91 -18.66
C HIS A 282 -9.11 -9.53 -18.15
N HIS A 283 -10.15 -9.46 -17.31
CA HIS A 283 -10.58 -8.23 -16.69
C HIS A 283 -10.96 -8.47 -15.23
N ALA A 284 -9.95 -8.84 -14.43
CA ALA A 284 -10.11 -9.12 -13.01
C ALA A 284 -8.78 -9.03 -12.27
N LYS A 285 -8.86 -9.01 -10.95
CA LYS A 285 -7.76 -9.34 -10.04
C LYS A 285 -8.07 -10.71 -9.44
N VAL A 286 -7.30 -11.73 -9.80
CA VAL A 286 -7.52 -13.11 -9.36
C VAL A 286 -6.40 -13.53 -8.43
N TYR A 287 -6.73 -13.72 -7.17
CA TYR A 287 -5.80 -14.10 -6.09
C TYR A 287 -5.95 -15.56 -5.71
N GLY A 288 -4.84 -16.27 -5.64
CA GLY A 288 -4.78 -17.63 -5.13
C GLY A 288 -4.52 -17.71 -3.64
N LYS A 289 -4.26 -18.94 -3.20
CA LYS A 289 -3.78 -19.23 -1.85
C LYS A 289 -2.26 -19.36 -1.87
N ALA A 290 -1.58 -18.75 -0.90
CA ALA A 290 -0.14 -18.94 -0.76
C ALA A 290 0.16 -20.42 -0.45
N PRO A 291 1.24 -21.00 -1.00
CA PRO A 291 1.68 -22.32 -0.59
C PRO A 291 1.93 -22.41 0.92
N LEU A 292 1.75 -23.58 1.51
CA LEU A 292 2.03 -23.81 2.93
C LEU A 292 3.48 -23.40 3.26
N GLY A 293 3.62 -22.52 4.27
CA GLY A 293 4.93 -22.02 4.69
C GLY A 293 5.47 -20.84 3.88
N ALA A 294 4.84 -20.44 2.78
CA ALA A 294 5.21 -19.24 2.05
C ALA A 294 4.83 -17.98 2.83
N PRO A 295 5.65 -16.91 2.74
CA PRO A 295 5.34 -15.66 3.42
C PRO A 295 4.08 -14.98 2.82
N PRO A 296 3.32 -14.19 3.59
CA PRO A 296 2.08 -13.56 3.13
C PRO A 296 2.22 -12.69 1.87
N MET A 297 3.43 -12.25 1.55
CA MET A 297 3.75 -11.45 0.38
C MET A 297 3.92 -12.26 -0.91
N SER A 298 3.89 -13.58 -0.83
CA SER A 298 4.08 -14.50 -1.97
C SER A 298 2.76 -15.12 -2.44
N VAL A 299 1.64 -14.49 -2.13
CA VAL A 299 0.33 -14.91 -2.66
C VAL A 299 0.33 -14.70 -4.17
N PRO A 300 0.22 -15.77 -4.97
CA PRO A 300 0.21 -15.63 -6.41
C PRO A 300 -1.11 -15.00 -6.87
N HIS A 301 -1.04 -14.04 -7.77
CA HIS A 301 -2.23 -13.43 -8.38
C HIS A 301 -1.98 -12.99 -9.81
N LEU A 302 -3.03 -13.05 -10.63
CA LEU A 302 -3.08 -12.55 -12.01
C LEU A 302 -4.00 -11.34 -12.03
N ASP A 303 -3.42 -10.17 -12.31
CA ASP A 303 -4.10 -8.89 -12.20
C ASP A 303 -4.18 -8.16 -13.53
N THR A 304 -5.38 -7.69 -13.86
CA THR A 304 -5.52 -6.56 -14.78
C THR A 304 -5.04 -5.30 -14.07
N ARG A 305 -4.19 -4.55 -14.75
CA ARG A 305 -3.74 -3.21 -14.36
C ARG A 305 -4.07 -2.21 -15.46
N ILE A 306 -4.46 -1.01 -15.06
CA ILE A 306 -4.62 0.13 -15.96
C ILE A 306 -3.70 1.25 -15.46
N ILE A 307 -2.55 1.39 -16.12
CA ILE A 307 -1.48 2.32 -15.70
C ILE A 307 -1.36 3.42 -16.75
N ASN A 308 -1.55 4.67 -16.36
CA ASN A 308 -1.60 5.81 -17.27
C ASN A 308 -2.58 5.58 -18.44
N GLY A 309 -3.72 4.94 -18.17
CA GLY A 309 -4.76 4.59 -19.15
C GLY A 309 -4.42 3.41 -20.05
N GLN A 310 -3.30 2.73 -19.87
CA GLN A 310 -2.89 1.57 -20.68
C GLN A 310 -3.11 0.26 -19.89
N PRO A 311 -3.86 -0.69 -20.44
CA PRO A 311 -4.09 -1.97 -19.80
C PRO A 311 -2.89 -2.91 -19.95
N ALA A 312 -2.62 -3.68 -18.92
CA ALA A 312 -1.60 -4.73 -18.87
C ALA A 312 -2.05 -5.84 -17.91
N LEU A 313 -1.43 -7.02 -18.02
CA LEU A 313 -1.56 -8.07 -17.03
C LEU A 313 -0.27 -8.20 -16.23
N LEU A 314 -0.40 -8.35 -14.93
CA LEU A 314 0.70 -8.65 -14.03
C LEU A 314 0.44 -9.99 -13.33
N PHE A 315 1.47 -10.84 -13.28
CA PHE A 315 1.44 -12.06 -12.48
C PHE A 315 2.60 -12.09 -11.49
N GLY A 316 2.33 -12.50 -10.26
CA GLY A 316 3.28 -12.58 -9.17
C GLY A 316 2.60 -12.29 -7.83
N PRO A 317 3.27 -11.60 -6.88
CA PRO A 317 4.66 -11.15 -6.95
C PRO A 317 5.65 -12.28 -6.68
N TYR A 318 6.80 -12.21 -7.32
CA TYR A 318 7.98 -12.98 -6.95
C TYR A 318 8.77 -12.15 -5.93
N ALA A 319 8.67 -12.54 -4.66
CA ALA A 319 9.35 -11.83 -3.59
C ALA A 319 10.80 -12.28 -3.51
N GLY A 320 11.75 -11.36 -3.56
CA GLY A 320 13.16 -11.67 -3.54
C GLY A 320 13.94 -10.99 -2.41
N PHE A 321 15.07 -11.56 -2.03
CA PHE A 321 15.99 -10.91 -1.10
C PHE A 321 16.65 -9.71 -1.74
N THR A 322 16.77 -8.61 -1.00
CA THR A 322 17.53 -7.42 -1.39
C THR A 322 18.13 -6.77 -0.16
N THR A 323 19.15 -5.94 -0.36
CA THR A 323 19.69 -5.06 0.69
C THR A 323 19.32 -3.59 0.47
N ARG A 324 18.63 -3.27 -0.64
CA ARG A 324 18.16 -1.92 -0.96
C ARG A 324 16.82 -1.65 -0.27
N PHE A 325 16.67 -0.47 0.27
CA PHE A 325 15.40 -0.01 0.87
C PHE A 325 14.46 0.65 -0.14
N LEU A 326 15.00 1.16 -1.22
CA LEU A 326 14.28 1.76 -2.34
C LEU A 326 14.74 1.12 -3.66
N LYS A 327 13.90 1.09 -4.67
CA LYS A 327 14.24 0.57 -6.01
C LYS A 327 15.49 1.27 -6.58
N ARG A 328 15.57 2.58 -6.36
CA ARG A 328 16.73 3.42 -6.71
C ARG A 328 17.67 3.68 -5.52
N GLY A 329 17.61 2.82 -4.48
CA GLY A 329 18.45 2.88 -3.30
C GLY A 329 19.83 2.25 -3.49
N SER A 330 20.61 2.23 -2.39
CA SER A 330 21.95 1.64 -2.33
C SER A 330 21.93 0.20 -1.83
N LEU A 331 22.83 -0.64 -2.32
CA LEU A 331 23.07 -1.97 -1.75
C LEU A 331 23.57 -1.91 -0.29
N LEU A 332 24.03 -0.75 0.16
CA LEU A 332 24.47 -0.54 1.53
C LEU A 332 23.36 -0.09 2.48
N ASP A 333 22.11 0.11 2.01
CA ASP A 333 21.01 0.64 2.83
C ASP A 333 20.75 -0.22 4.07
N LEU A 334 20.67 -1.53 3.92
CA LEU A 334 20.48 -2.45 5.04
C LEU A 334 21.61 -2.33 6.06
N MET A 335 22.87 -2.37 5.62
CA MET A 335 24.04 -2.26 6.52
C MET A 335 24.09 -0.90 7.19
N ALA A 336 23.80 0.17 6.45
CA ALA A 336 23.75 1.53 6.98
C ALA A 336 22.60 1.76 7.98
N SER A 337 21.58 0.92 8.00
CA SER A 337 20.47 0.99 8.96
C SER A 337 20.77 0.32 10.30
N VAL A 338 21.85 -0.48 10.38
CA VAL A 338 22.25 -1.15 11.62
C VAL A 338 22.80 -0.13 12.61
N ARG A 339 22.25 -0.11 13.82
CA ARG A 339 22.63 0.76 14.93
C ARG A 339 22.85 -0.07 16.19
N ARG A 340 23.57 0.47 17.17
CA ARG A 340 23.79 -0.23 18.45
C ARG A 340 22.48 -0.57 19.16
N ASN A 341 21.45 0.28 19.02
CA ASN A 341 20.15 0.10 19.67
C ASN A 341 19.18 -0.85 18.95
N ASN A 342 19.48 -1.28 17.71
CA ASN A 342 18.65 -2.23 16.95
C ASN A 342 19.42 -3.51 16.55
N LEU A 343 20.71 -3.61 16.84
CA LEU A 343 21.54 -4.75 16.43
C LEU A 343 20.97 -6.08 16.97
N ALA A 344 20.62 -6.12 18.25
CA ALA A 344 20.02 -7.32 18.85
C ALA A 344 18.69 -7.70 18.17
N SER A 345 17.85 -6.69 17.87
CA SER A 345 16.58 -6.91 17.17
C SER A 345 16.78 -7.44 15.75
N MET A 346 17.77 -6.91 15.03
CA MET A 346 18.07 -7.35 13.67
C MET A 346 18.66 -8.76 13.64
N LEU A 347 19.58 -9.09 14.55
CA LEU A 347 20.17 -10.44 14.68
C LEU A 347 19.09 -11.47 15.08
N GLY A 348 18.25 -11.14 16.08
CA GLY A 348 17.16 -12.00 16.52
C GLY A 348 16.14 -12.26 15.40
N ALA A 349 15.69 -11.21 14.72
CA ALA A 349 14.77 -11.36 13.60
C ALA A 349 15.41 -12.16 12.44
N GLY A 350 16.68 -11.92 12.11
CA GLY A 350 17.40 -12.67 11.09
C GLY A 350 17.49 -14.16 11.41
N TRP A 351 17.84 -14.51 12.66
CA TRP A 351 17.94 -15.88 13.11
C TRP A 351 16.62 -16.63 13.05
N HIS A 352 15.53 -16.02 13.55
CA HIS A 352 14.21 -16.64 13.58
C HIS A 352 13.50 -16.69 12.21
N ASN A 353 14.01 -15.97 11.21
CA ASN A 353 13.46 -15.94 9.85
C ASN A 353 14.46 -16.44 8.79
N MET A 354 15.37 -17.35 9.17
CA MET A 354 16.34 -17.93 8.23
C MET A 354 15.66 -18.67 7.07
N ASP A 355 14.55 -19.36 7.32
CA ASP A 355 13.82 -20.07 6.28
C ASP A 355 13.16 -19.08 5.29
N LEU A 356 12.61 -17.97 5.79
CA LEU A 356 12.15 -16.87 4.94
C LEU A 356 13.29 -16.31 4.08
N THR A 357 14.47 -16.10 4.67
CA THR A 357 15.63 -15.58 3.93
C THR A 357 16.06 -16.56 2.84
N ARG A 358 16.13 -17.87 3.13
CA ARG A 358 16.45 -18.91 2.13
C ARG A 358 15.41 -18.93 1.00
N TYR A 359 14.12 -18.89 1.36
CA TYR A 359 13.04 -18.79 0.39
C TYR A 359 13.24 -17.60 -0.54
N LEU A 360 13.43 -16.39 0.00
CA LEU A 360 13.62 -15.16 -0.79
C LEU A 360 14.87 -15.19 -1.68
N VAL A 361 15.94 -15.84 -1.24
CA VAL A 361 17.14 -16.07 -2.08
C VAL A 361 16.83 -17.03 -3.21
N GLY A 362 16.08 -18.12 -2.95
CA GLY A 362 15.62 -19.05 -3.98
C GLY A 362 14.78 -18.36 -5.07
N GLU A 363 13.85 -17.50 -4.66
CA GLU A 363 13.00 -16.74 -5.60
C GLU A 363 13.82 -15.80 -6.53
N VAL A 364 14.91 -15.20 -6.04
CA VAL A 364 15.80 -14.37 -6.88
C VAL A 364 16.52 -15.21 -7.93
N LEU A 365 16.83 -16.45 -7.63
CA LEU A 365 17.59 -17.34 -8.51
C LEU A 365 16.73 -18.05 -9.56
N GLN A 366 15.40 -17.96 -9.47
CA GLN A 366 14.49 -18.55 -10.46
C GLN A 366 14.76 -18.00 -11.86
N SER A 367 14.78 -18.88 -12.83
CA SER A 367 14.83 -18.56 -14.26
C SER A 367 13.48 -17.98 -14.76
N HIS A 368 13.49 -17.40 -15.93
CA HIS A 368 12.25 -16.93 -16.57
C HIS A 368 11.27 -18.10 -16.79
N ALA A 369 11.75 -19.23 -17.27
CA ALA A 369 10.93 -20.42 -17.51
C ALA A 369 10.25 -20.93 -16.23
N GLU A 370 10.97 -21.02 -15.11
CA GLU A 370 10.38 -21.43 -13.83
C GLU A 370 9.29 -20.47 -13.35
N ARG A 371 9.45 -19.16 -13.60
CA ARG A 371 8.39 -18.18 -13.29
C ARG A 371 7.17 -18.32 -14.17
N VAL A 372 7.36 -18.58 -15.47
CA VAL A 372 6.24 -18.84 -16.38
C VAL A 372 5.56 -20.16 -16.03
N ASP A 373 6.29 -21.18 -15.60
CA ASP A 373 5.69 -22.43 -15.08
C ASP A 373 4.83 -22.17 -13.85
N ALA A 374 5.25 -21.30 -12.94
CA ALA A 374 4.41 -20.87 -11.82
C ALA A 374 3.14 -20.13 -12.30
N LEU A 375 3.24 -19.28 -13.34
CA LEU A 375 2.08 -18.66 -13.97
C LEU A 375 1.13 -19.71 -14.58
N ARG A 376 1.65 -20.79 -15.18
CA ARG A 376 0.83 -21.86 -15.77
C ARG A 376 -0.05 -22.59 -14.77
N HIS A 377 0.26 -22.55 -13.48
CA HIS A 377 -0.67 -23.00 -12.44
C HIS A 377 -1.93 -22.13 -12.36
N PHE A 378 -1.84 -20.84 -12.75
CA PHE A 378 -2.96 -19.91 -12.84
C PHE A 378 -3.55 -19.81 -14.25
N TYR A 379 -2.72 -19.68 -15.24
CA TYR A 379 -3.08 -19.60 -16.65
C TYR A 379 -2.36 -20.71 -17.42
N PRO A 380 -3.00 -21.92 -17.56
CA PRO A 380 -2.34 -23.09 -18.14
C PRO A 380 -1.82 -22.89 -19.57
N ALA A 381 -2.49 -22.06 -20.37
CA ALA A 381 -2.11 -21.78 -21.76
C ALA A 381 -1.09 -20.64 -21.91
N ALA A 382 -0.48 -20.15 -20.84
CA ALA A 382 0.51 -19.06 -20.90
C ALA A 382 1.75 -19.45 -21.71
N ARG A 383 2.18 -18.54 -22.60
CA ARG A 383 3.36 -18.70 -23.46
C ARG A 383 4.52 -17.87 -22.93
N ASP A 384 5.74 -18.43 -22.97
CA ASP A 384 6.95 -17.77 -22.44
C ASP A 384 7.25 -16.42 -23.11
N ASP A 385 6.98 -16.33 -24.42
CA ASP A 385 7.30 -15.17 -25.27
C ASP A 385 6.33 -13.98 -25.07
N GLU A 386 5.25 -14.14 -24.31
CA GLU A 386 4.25 -13.11 -24.06
C GLU A 386 4.46 -12.37 -22.74
N TRP A 387 5.40 -12.83 -21.91
CA TRP A 387 5.61 -12.32 -20.57
C TRP A 387 7.03 -11.83 -20.35
N GLU A 388 7.18 -10.66 -19.81
CA GLU A 388 8.46 -10.05 -19.48
C GLU A 388 8.61 -9.89 -17.97
N LEU A 389 9.84 -10.09 -17.45
CA LEU A 389 10.14 -9.88 -16.05
C LEU A 389 10.37 -8.39 -15.75
N ALA A 390 9.57 -7.81 -14.87
CA ALA A 390 9.71 -6.44 -14.41
C ALA A 390 9.99 -6.38 -12.90
N THR A 391 10.87 -5.46 -12.49
CA THR A 391 11.14 -5.20 -11.08
C THR A 391 10.08 -4.23 -10.52
N ALA A 392 9.39 -4.64 -9.48
CA ALA A 392 8.45 -3.83 -8.72
C ALA A 392 9.15 -2.92 -7.68
N GLY A 393 8.35 -2.27 -6.85
CA GLY A 393 8.88 -1.48 -5.73
C GLY A 393 9.50 -2.35 -4.64
N GLN A 394 10.34 -1.73 -3.81
CA GLN A 394 10.92 -2.35 -2.63
C GLN A 394 9.96 -2.23 -1.44
N ARG A 395 9.94 -3.26 -0.59
CA ARG A 395 9.21 -3.27 0.67
C ARG A 395 10.19 -3.43 1.81
N VAL A 396 10.12 -2.57 2.81
CA VAL A 396 10.94 -2.71 4.02
C VAL A 396 10.02 -3.12 5.14
N GLN A 397 10.05 -4.42 5.49
CA GLN A 397 9.32 -4.95 6.62
C GLN A 397 9.93 -4.46 7.93
N ILE A 398 9.10 -4.25 8.92
CA ILE A 398 9.51 -3.69 10.20
C ILE A 398 10.12 -4.78 11.07
N ILE A 399 11.28 -4.52 11.64
CA ILE A 399 11.84 -5.32 12.74
C ILE A 399 11.66 -4.51 14.02
N LYS A 400 11.09 -5.14 15.05
CA LYS A 400 10.93 -4.58 16.40
C LYS A 400 11.68 -5.38 17.44
N HIS A 401 12.02 -4.72 18.52
CA HIS A 401 12.50 -5.43 19.71
C HIS A 401 11.41 -6.35 20.28
N CYS A 402 11.79 -7.59 20.56
CA CYS A 402 10.94 -8.59 21.23
C CYS A 402 11.70 -9.18 22.41
N PRO A 403 11.20 -9.07 23.65
CA PRO A 403 11.92 -9.56 24.83
C PRO A 403 12.25 -11.06 24.77
N HIS A 404 11.39 -11.86 24.15
CA HIS A 404 11.57 -13.34 24.10
C HIS A 404 12.45 -13.82 22.94
N GLN A 405 12.57 -13.03 21.85
CA GLN A 405 13.24 -13.44 20.60
C GLN A 405 14.35 -12.47 20.20
N GLY A 406 14.62 -11.45 21.00
CA GLY A 406 15.52 -10.35 20.64
C GLY A 406 14.92 -9.41 19.59
N GLY A 407 14.39 -9.95 18.48
CA GLY A 407 13.72 -9.22 17.43
C GLY A 407 12.60 -10.00 16.77
N LYS A 408 11.53 -9.32 16.35
CA LYS A 408 10.39 -9.86 15.63
C LYS A 408 10.17 -9.11 14.33
N LEU A 409 9.89 -9.85 13.26
CA LEU A 409 9.46 -9.29 11.98
C LEU A 409 7.95 -9.02 12.03
N GLU A 410 7.58 -7.77 11.74
CA GLU A 410 6.18 -7.33 11.69
C GLU A 410 5.77 -7.04 10.25
N PHE A 411 4.59 -7.54 9.87
CA PHE A 411 4.00 -7.30 8.56
C PHE A 411 2.91 -6.25 8.67
N GLY A 412 2.86 -5.34 7.72
CA GLY A 412 1.89 -4.26 7.68
C GLY A 412 2.54 -2.88 7.74
N THR A 413 1.78 -1.87 8.14
CA THR A 413 2.22 -0.49 8.29
C THR A 413 2.21 -0.07 9.76
N GLU A 414 3.13 0.81 10.13
CA GLU A 414 3.21 1.38 11.46
C GLU A 414 3.53 2.86 11.42
N ILE A 415 2.79 3.63 12.22
CA ILE A 415 3.02 5.05 12.43
C ILE A 415 3.80 5.24 13.73
N VAL A 416 5.04 5.68 13.61
CA VAL A 416 5.90 6.08 14.72
C VAL A 416 5.84 7.61 14.84
N ALA A 417 5.34 8.11 15.96
CA ALA A 417 5.21 9.54 16.20
C ALA A 417 6.02 9.95 17.43
N ALA A 418 6.66 11.13 17.37
CA ALA A 418 7.28 11.74 18.53
C ALA A 418 6.23 12.06 19.60
N ALA A 419 6.57 11.90 20.89
CA ALA A 419 5.65 12.12 22.00
C ALA A 419 5.04 13.52 22.02
N ASP A 420 5.79 14.53 21.56
CA ASP A 420 5.35 15.92 21.45
C ASP A 420 4.50 16.20 20.18
N GLY A 421 4.26 15.19 19.34
CA GLY A 421 3.49 15.32 18.11
C GLY A 421 4.19 16.06 16.96
N SER A 422 5.45 16.46 17.11
CA SER A 422 6.16 17.29 16.15
C SER A 422 6.76 16.54 14.96
N LEU A 423 6.79 15.19 15.01
CA LEU A 423 7.27 14.33 13.92
C LEU A 423 6.45 13.04 13.86
N ALA A 424 6.15 12.60 12.66
CA ALA A 424 5.65 11.25 12.42
C ALA A 424 6.37 10.59 11.25
N ALA A 425 6.54 9.28 11.31
CA ALA A 425 7.09 8.44 10.25
C ALA A 425 6.12 7.29 9.96
N LEU A 426 5.93 6.97 8.68
CA LEU A 426 5.26 5.74 8.28
C LEU A 426 6.30 4.70 7.88
N LEU A 427 6.28 3.55 8.56
CA LEU A 427 7.14 2.41 8.29
C LEU A 427 6.31 1.22 7.78
N GLY A 428 6.98 0.25 7.14
CA GLY A 428 6.37 -1.00 6.69
C GLY A 428 5.79 -0.94 5.28
N ALA A 429 4.89 -1.89 4.99
CA ALA A 429 4.35 -2.12 3.66
C ALA A 429 2.84 -2.46 3.73
N SER A 430 2.30 -2.98 2.64
CA SER A 430 0.89 -3.33 2.39
C SER A 430 0.00 -3.62 3.64
N PRO A 431 -1.27 -3.14 3.60
CA PRO A 431 -2.03 -2.62 2.45
C PRO A 431 -1.88 -1.12 2.17
N GLY A 432 -0.77 -0.53 2.54
CA GLY A 432 -0.41 0.89 2.60
C GLY A 432 -1.18 1.87 1.70
N ALA A 433 -1.03 1.81 0.37
CA ALA A 433 -1.58 2.83 -0.53
C ALA A 433 -3.11 2.90 -0.50
N SER A 434 -3.81 1.75 -0.48
CA SER A 434 -5.28 1.69 -0.42
C SER A 434 -5.84 2.26 0.89
N THR A 435 -5.07 2.21 1.96
CA THR A 435 -5.44 2.70 3.29
C THR A 435 -4.69 3.98 3.65
N SER A 436 -4.24 4.75 2.64
CA SER A 436 -3.51 6.00 2.87
C SER A 436 -4.33 7.01 3.67
N VAL A 437 -5.63 7.09 3.42
CA VAL A 437 -6.50 8.04 4.10
C VAL A 437 -6.63 7.74 5.60
N PRO A 438 -7.06 6.56 6.06
CA PRO A 438 -7.11 6.27 7.49
C PRO A 438 -5.74 6.32 8.17
N ALA A 439 -4.66 5.95 7.46
CA ALA A 439 -3.32 6.10 8.00
C ALA A 439 -2.95 7.57 8.26
N MET A 440 -3.29 8.48 7.33
CA MET A 440 -3.01 9.91 7.49
C MET A 440 -3.95 10.59 8.47
N LEU A 441 -5.19 10.13 8.60
CA LEU A 441 -6.08 10.53 9.71
C LEU A 441 -5.46 10.20 11.06
N THR A 442 -4.90 8.99 11.21
CA THR A 442 -4.20 8.59 12.44
C THR A 442 -2.99 9.50 12.73
N VAL A 443 -2.24 9.93 11.70
CA VAL A 443 -1.15 10.92 11.87
C VAL A 443 -1.70 12.25 12.38
N ILE A 444 -2.80 12.73 11.78
CA ILE A 444 -3.44 13.99 12.19
C ILE A 444 -3.92 13.91 13.64
N GLU A 445 -4.61 12.84 14.00
CA GLU A 445 -5.14 12.63 15.37
C GLU A 445 -4.03 12.55 16.43
N ARG A 446 -2.89 11.92 16.08
CA ARG A 446 -1.76 11.79 17.01
C ARG A 446 -0.92 13.06 17.13
N CYS A 447 -0.72 13.79 16.03
CA CYS A 447 0.24 14.87 15.97
C CYS A 447 -0.38 16.28 16.07
N PHE A 448 -1.68 16.42 15.79
CA PHE A 448 -2.40 17.68 15.83
C PHE A 448 -3.52 17.68 16.89
N ARG A 449 -3.26 17.09 18.06
CA ARG A 449 -4.26 16.83 19.11
C ARG A 449 -5.06 18.06 19.50
N ASP A 450 -4.40 19.21 19.70
CA ASP A 450 -5.06 20.45 20.10
C ASP A 450 -5.97 21.00 18.98
N ARG A 451 -5.53 20.86 17.72
CA ARG A 451 -6.33 21.25 16.55
C ARG A 451 -7.55 20.33 16.38
N MET A 452 -7.41 19.03 16.69
CA MET A 452 -8.50 18.06 16.63
C MET A 452 -9.60 18.30 17.66
N GLN A 453 -9.35 19.11 18.72
CA GLN A 453 -10.41 19.57 19.64
C GLN A 453 -11.30 20.65 19.01
N GLN A 454 -10.86 21.31 17.95
CA GLN A 454 -11.63 22.37 17.27
C GLN A 454 -12.78 21.76 16.48
N THR A 455 -13.98 22.27 16.69
CA THR A 455 -15.19 21.82 15.97
C THR A 455 -15.06 21.94 14.46
N ALA A 456 -14.40 23.01 13.97
CA ALA A 456 -14.19 23.23 12.54
C ALA A 456 -13.40 22.09 11.87
N TRP A 457 -12.34 21.58 12.51
CA TRP A 457 -11.55 20.46 11.94
C TRP A 457 -12.39 19.19 11.84
N ARG A 458 -13.17 18.86 12.87
CA ARG A 458 -14.06 17.68 12.87
C ARG A 458 -15.13 17.79 11.81
N GLN A 459 -15.78 18.95 11.68
CA GLN A 459 -16.79 19.21 10.65
C GLN A 459 -16.20 19.08 9.24
N THR A 460 -15.01 19.62 9.02
CA THR A 460 -14.31 19.48 7.71
C THR A 460 -14.00 18.01 7.42
N LEU A 461 -13.52 17.24 8.39
CA LEU A 461 -13.28 15.79 8.20
C LEU A 461 -14.57 15.04 7.90
N GLN A 462 -15.67 15.35 8.58
CA GLN A 462 -16.98 14.73 8.32
C GLN A 462 -17.57 15.14 6.95
N ALA A 463 -17.29 16.33 6.48
CA ALA A 463 -17.68 16.76 5.13
C ALA A 463 -16.89 16.00 4.05
N LEU A 464 -15.58 15.77 4.26
CA LEU A 464 -14.73 15.05 3.32
C LEU A 464 -14.91 13.53 3.41
N ILE A 465 -15.23 13.02 4.59
CA ILE A 465 -15.32 11.60 4.91
C ILE A 465 -16.57 11.41 5.80
N PRO A 466 -17.75 11.23 5.21
CA PRO A 466 -19.03 11.18 5.95
C PRO A 466 -19.09 10.14 7.09
N SER A 467 -18.28 9.08 7.03
CA SER A 467 -18.19 8.08 8.10
C SER A 467 -17.16 8.44 9.18
N TYR A 468 -16.51 9.61 9.12
CA TYR A 468 -15.48 9.97 10.10
C TYR A 468 -16.02 9.97 11.54
N GLY A 469 -15.37 9.20 12.40
CA GLY A 469 -15.79 9.01 13.81
C GLY A 469 -16.90 7.98 14.03
N GLN A 470 -17.29 7.22 12.99
CA GLN A 470 -18.31 6.18 13.03
C GLN A 470 -17.77 4.86 12.50
N SER A 471 -18.35 3.73 12.94
CA SER A 471 -17.93 2.38 12.56
C SER A 471 -18.70 1.87 11.35
N LEU A 472 -18.04 1.69 10.20
CA LEU A 472 -18.64 1.04 9.04
C LEU A 472 -18.80 -0.48 9.20
N ILE A 473 -18.17 -1.06 10.22
CA ILE A 473 -18.32 -2.48 10.55
C ILE A 473 -19.64 -2.69 11.31
N GLU A 474 -19.99 -1.79 12.22
CA GLU A 474 -21.14 -1.91 13.11
C GLU A 474 -22.41 -1.28 12.53
N ASP A 475 -22.27 -0.20 11.73
CA ASP A 475 -23.40 0.52 11.12
C ASP A 475 -23.56 0.18 9.64
N GLY A 476 -24.32 -0.88 9.36
CA GLY A 476 -24.63 -1.31 8.00
C GLY A 476 -25.45 -0.28 7.20
N ALA A 477 -26.29 0.54 7.85
CA ALA A 477 -27.07 1.57 7.16
C ALA A 477 -26.17 2.73 6.71
N LEU A 478 -25.26 3.16 7.55
CA LEU A 478 -24.22 4.14 7.17
C LEU A 478 -23.37 3.61 6.03
N LEU A 479 -22.89 2.36 6.15
CA LEU A 479 -22.11 1.70 5.10
C LEU A 479 -22.83 1.73 3.76
N GLN A 480 -24.10 1.34 3.69
CA GLN A 480 -24.84 1.30 2.44
C GLN A 480 -24.98 2.69 1.80
N ARG A 481 -25.22 3.73 2.61
CA ARG A 481 -25.31 5.11 2.10
C ARG A 481 -23.97 5.58 1.51
N VAL A 482 -22.87 5.43 2.28
CA VAL A 482 -21.56 5.93 1.80
C VAL A 482 -21.02 5.10 0.64
N ARG A 483 -21.19 3.77 0.67
CA ARG A 483 -20.75 2.88 -0.42
C ARG A 483 -21.51 3.14 -1.71
N SER A 484 -22.85 3.26 -1.66
CA SER A 484 -23.64 3.56 -2.85
C SER A 484 -23.20 4.85 -3.51
N HIS A 485 -22.96 5.89 -2.70
CA HIS A 485 -22.45 7.18 -3.17
C HIS A 485 -21.06 7.08 -3.77
N THR A 486 -20.10 6.48 -3.08
CA THR A 486 -18.71 6.39 -3.53
C THR A 486 -18.55 5.54 -4.79
N LEU A 487 -19.24 4.39 -4.87
CA LEU A 487 -19.22 3.55 -6.05
C LEU A 487 -19.77 4.26 -7.29
N HIS A 488 -20.85 5.04 -7.13
CA HIS A 488 -21.41 5.85 -8.20
C HIS A 488 -20.45 6.96 -8.63
N THR A 489 -19.98 7.79 -7.69
CA THR A 489 -19.07 8.93 -7.97
C THR A 489 -17.76 8.48 -8.61
N LEU A 490 -17.21 7.34 -8.18
CA LEU A 490 -15.95 6.82 -8.71
C LEU A 490 -16.14 5.89 -9.93
N GLY A 491 -17.38 5.71 -10.41
CA GLY A 491 -17.69 4.90 -11.59
C GLY A 491 -17.32 3.42 -11.42
N LEU A 492 -17.43 2.90 -10.19
CA LEU A 492 -17.17 1.49 -9.87
C LEU A 492 -18.43 0.63 -9.99
N ARG A 493 -19.59 1.24 -10.00
CA ARG A 493 -20.91 0.60 -10.17
C ARG A 493 -21.88 1.51 -10.91
#